data_306aff4f9b80d680f7e733f742e2f6a1
#
_entry.id   306aff4f9b80d680f7e733f742e2f6a1
#
_cell.length_a   1.000
_cell.length_b   1.000
_cell.length_c   1.000
_cell.angle_alpha   90.00
_cell.angle_beta   90.00
_cell.angle_gamma   90.00
#
_symmetry.space_group_name_H-M   'P 1'
#
loop_
_entity.id
_entity.type
_entity.pdbx_description
1 polymer ?
#
loop_
_entity_poly.entity_id
_entity_poly.type
_entity_poly.pdbx_seq_one_letter_code
_entity_poly.pdbx_strand_id
1 'polypeptide(L)'
;MNEKTSLKLKELFDYIRDFSQNNGFPPTVREIQSSFGIKSTASVAYYLKQLEEENLIRRSKQKKRCIEVVGEVKANQVPVVGEIAAGTPILAVENIETYMPLPDGFFGANAPLFMLQVRGNSMVGAGINNGDYVVIRKQETAENGEIAAVMIDSEVTLKRFYKENGCFRLHPENPDMQDIITESADILGILVGLLRRY
;
A
#
# COMPACT_ATOMS: atom_id res chain seq x y z
N MET A 1 29.60 -17.03 -22.73
CA MET A 1 28.22 -17.60 -22.50
C MET A 1 27.62 -17.88 -23.87
N ASN A 2 26.95 -19.03 -24.08
CA ASN A 2 26.43 -19.37 -25.41
C ASN A 2 25.14 -18.57 -25.65
N GLU A 3 24.91 -18.04 -26.86
CA GLU A 3 23.75 -17.18 -27.24
C GLU A 3 22.41 -17.78 -26.82
N LYS A 4 22.25 -19.11 -26.98
CA LYS A 4 21.06 -19.85 -26.52
C LYS A 4 20.83 -19.79 -25.01
N THR A 5 21.89 -19.74 -24.21
CA THR A 5 21.81 -19.65 -22.75
C THR A 5 21.41 -18.24 -22.32
N SER A 6 21.92 -17.21 -23.00
CA SER A 6 21.57 -15.82 -22.74
C SER A 6 20.09 -15.53 -23.04
N LEU A 7 19.59 -16.05 -24.18
CA LEU A 7 18.18 -15.89 -24.54
C LEU A 7 17.25 -16.58 -23.51
N LYS A 8 17.63 -17.78 -23.07
CA LYS A 8 16.84 -18.53 -22.08
C LYS A 8 16.87 -17.89 -20.68
N LEU A 9 17.97 -17.24 -20.29
CA LEU A 9 18.05 -16.47 -19.06
C LEU A 9 17.13 -15.25 -19.10
N LYS A 10 17.08 -14.54 -20.23
CA LYS A 10 16.20 -13.41 -20.43
C LYS A 10 14.72 -13.82 -20.36
N GLU A 11 14.33 -14.87 -21.06
CA GLU A 11 12.96 -15.42 -21.03
C GLU A 11 12.56 -15.85 -19.61
N LEU A 12 13.48 -16.46 -18.86
CA LEU A 12 13.24 -16.86 -17.48
C LEU A 12 13.08 -15.66 -16.55
N PHE A 13 13.91 -14.64 -16.74
CA PHE A 13 13.81 -13.39 -15.97
C PHE A 13 12.49 -12.66 -16.22
N ASP A 14 12.13 -12.49 -17.51
CA ASP A 14 10.87 -11.87 -17.90
C ASP A 14 9.67 -12.63 -17.31
N TYR A 15 9.67 -13.96 -17.37
CA TYR A 15 8.62 -14.79 -16.75
C TYR A 15 8.53 -14.57 -15.23
N ILE A 16 9.66 -14.56 -14.51
CA ILE A 16 9.68 -14.34 -13.05
C ILE A 16 9.10 -12.98 -12.71
N ARG A 17 9.49 -11.94 -13.46
CA ARG A 17 9.01 -10.58 -13.31
C ARG A 17 7.49 -10.50 -13.53
N ASP A 18 7.03 -10.94 -14.69
CA ASP A 18 5.62 -10.85 -15.09
C ASP A 18 4.72 -11.69 -14.18
N PHE A 19 5.18 -12.88 -13.76
CA PHE A 19 4.47 -13.70 -12.77
C PHE A 19 4.35 -12.99 -11.42
N SER A 20 5.42 -12.36 -10.95
CA SER A 20 5.45 -11.63 -9.68
C SER A 20 4.51 -10.42 -9.70
N GLN A 21 4.49 -9.67 -10.81
CA GLN A 21 3.61 -8.52 -11.01
C GLN A 21 2.13 -8.92 -11.03
N ASN A 22 1.79 -9.99 -11.75
CA ASN A 22 0.40 -10.41 -11.92
C ASN A 22 -0.18 -11.12 -10.68
N ASN A 23 0.66 -11.78 -9.87
CA ASN A 23 0.21 -12.59 -8.74
C ASN A 23 0.53 -11.99 -7.36
N GLY A 24 1.35 -10.91 -7.29
CA GLY A 24 1.78 -10.33 -6.03
C GLY A 24 2.84 -11.14 -5.26
N PHE A 25 3.31 -12.26 -5.83
CA PHE A 25 4.35 -13.13 -5.25
C PHE A 25 5.14 -13.82 -6.37
N PRO A 26 6.43 -14.18 -6.13
CA PRO A 26 7.26 -14.82 -7.14
C PRO A 26 6.87 -16.29 -7.36
N PRO A 27 7.18 -16.85 -8.55
CA PRO A 27 6.97 -18.26 -8.83
C PRO A 27 7.90 -19.14 -7.99
N THR A 28 7.44 -20.36 -7.70
CA THR A 28 8.28 -21.40 -7.12
C THR A 28 9.18 -22.04 -8.17
N VAL A 29 10.26 -22.72 -7.75
CA VAL A 29 11.13 -23.50 -8.64
C VAL A 29 10.36 -24.52 -9.46
N ARG A 30 9.29 -25.11 -8.90
CA ARG A 30 8.44 -26.09 -9.61
C ARG A 30 7.54 -25.42 -10.64
N GLU A 31 6.99 -24.26 -10.37
CA GLU A 31 6.21 -23.47 -11.34
C GLU A 31 7.09 -23.06 -12.52
N ILE A 32 8.31 -22.57 -12.26
CA ILE A 32 9.30 -22.27 -13.29
C ILE A 32 9.62 -23.55 -14.12
N GLN A 33 9.91 -24.65 -13.45
CA GLN A 33 10.21 -25.92 -14.09
C GLN A 33 9.12 -26.34 -15.06
N SER A 34 7.87 -26.27 -14.62
CA SER A 34 6.70 -26.65 -15.41
C SER A 34 6.50 -25.72 -16.61
N SER A 35 6.56 -24.39 -16.40
CA SER A 35 6.34 -23.39 -17.45
C SER A 35 7.37 -23.45 -18.57
N PHE A 36 8.62 -23.80 -18.25
CA PHE A 36 9.71 -23.87 -19.21
C PHE A 36 10.03 -25.30 -19.72
N GLY A 37 9.27 -26.30 -19.28
CA GLY A 37 9.52 -27.71 -19.67
C GLY A 37 10.92 -28.20 -19.25
N ILE A 38 11.49 -27.65 -18.18
CA ILE A 38 12.83 -28.00 -17.72
C ILE A 38 12.80 -29.34 -17.00
N LYS A 39 13.65 -30.29 -17.43
CA LYS A 39 13.62 -31.68 -16.93
C LYS A 39 14.01 -31.83 -15.45
N SER A 40 14.78 -30.88 -14.87
CA SER A 40 15.22 -30.99 -13.48
C SER A 40 15.18 -29.68 -12.73
N THR A 41 14.87 -29.73 -11.43
CA THR A 41 14.97 -28.58 -10.53
C THR A 41 16.40 -28.05 -10.38
N ALA A 42 17.41 -28.91 -10.56
CA ALA A 42 18.82 -28.50 -10.56
C ALA A 42 19.14 -27.56 -11.71
N SER A 43 18.55 -27.78 -12.90
CA SER A 43 18.72 -26.88 -14.05
C SER A 43 18.06 -25.52 -13.79
N VAL A 44 16.89 -25.49 -13.15
CA VAL A 44 16.25 -24.23 -12.74
C VAL A 44 17.13 -23.50 -11.72
N ALA A 45 17.65 -24.22 -10.72
CA ALA A 45 18.55 -23.65 -9.71
C ALA A 45 19.82 -23.06 -10.33
N TYR A 46 20.37 -23.67 -11.37
CA TYR A 46 21.50 -23.15 -12.14
C TYR A 46 21.15 -21.81 -12.81
N TYR A 47 20.02 -21.73 -13.53
CA TYR A 47 19.60 -20.46 -14.16
C TYR A 47 19.32 -19.37 -13.14
N LEU A 48 18.67 -19.71 -12.02
CA LEU A 48 18.42 -18.75 -10.94
C LEU A 48 19.72 -18.23 -10.32
N LYS A 49 20.76 -19.08 -10.22
CA LYS A 49 22.09 -18.66 -9.76
C LYS A 49 22.74 -17.68 -10.74
N GLN A 50 22.61 -17.91 -12.04
CA GLN A 50 23.12 -16.98 -13.06
C GLN A 50 22.43 -15.62 -12.99
N LEU A 51 21.08 -15.58 -12.85
CA LEU A 51 20.34 -14.33 -12.67
C LEU A 51 20.73 -13.60 -11.37
N GLU A 52 21.07 -14.34 -10.32
CA GLU A 52 21.55 -13.78 -9.05
C GLU A 52 22.99 -13.21 -9.19
N GLU A 53 23.87 -13.90 -9.92
CA GLU A 53 25.22 -13.43 -10.24
C GLU A 53 25.22 -12.17 -11.14
N GLU A 54 24.23 -12.05 -12.04
CA GLU A 54 23.98 -10.86 -12.86
C GLU A 54 23.25 -9.74 -12.07
N ASN A 55 22.98 -9.94 -10.77
CA ASN A 55 22.26 -9.01 -9.90
C ASN A 55 20.86 -8.64 -10.39
N LEU A 56 20.22 -9.51 -11.17
CA LEU A 56 18.85 -9.35 -11.67
C LEU A 56 17.81 -9.85 -10.69
N ILE A 57 18.16 -10.82 -9.84
CA ILE A 57 17.32 -11.33 -8.77
C ILE A 57 18.12 -11.46 -7.46
N ARG A 58 17.40 -11.52 -6.34
CA ARG A 58 17.92 -11.95 -5.03
C ARG A 58 17.15 -13.16 -4.53
N ARG A 59 17.82 -14.04 -3.78
CA ARG A 59 17.19 -15.22 -3.19
C ARG A 59 17.41 -15.26 -1.69
N SER A 60 16.33 -15.45 -0.93
CA SER A 60 16.39 -15.64 0.52
C SER A 60 16.29 -17.12 0.88
N LYS A 61 17.19 -17.62 1.73
CA LYS A 61 17.18 -19.02 2.21
C LYS A 61 16.07 -19.32 3.22
N GLN A 62 15.38 -18.30 3.74
CA GLN A 62 14.45 -18.44 4.87
C GLN A 62 12.97 -18.52 4.48
N LYS A 63 12.58 -18.31 3.21
CA LYS A 63 11.19 -18.28 2.77
C LYS A 63 10.93 -19.28 1.63
N LYS A 64 9.73 -19.89 1.61
CA LYS A 64 9.33 -20.85 0.56
C LYS A 64 9.20 -20.21 -0.85
N ARG A 65 8.90 -18.92 -0.95
CA ARG A 65 8.91 -18.10 -2.18
C ARG A 65 9.97 -17.02 -1.99
N CYS A 66 11.18 -17.32 -2.46
CA CYS A 66 12.39 -16.59 -2.04
C CYS A 66 13.08 -15.82 -3.18
N ILE A 67 12.43 -15.66 -4.33
CA ILE A 67 12.98 -14.93 -5.47
C ILE A 67 12.46 -13.50 -5.42
N GLU A 68 13.36 -12.51 -5.47
CA GLU A 68 13.05 -11.10 -5.56
C GLU A 68 13.73 -10.53 -6.80
N VAL A 69 12.99 -9.84 -7.66
CA VAL A 69 13.54 -9.14 -8.83
C VAL A 69 14.22 -7.86 -8.34
N VAL A 70 15.48 -7.66 -8.72
CA VAL A 70 16.23 -6.47 -8.32
C VAL A 70 15.75 -5.27 -9.12
N GLY A 71 15.45 -4.17 -8.43
CA GLY A 71 14.95 -2.95 -9.06
C GLY A 71 13.44 -2.91 -9.26
N GLU A 72 12.71 -3.99 -9.00
CA GLU A 72 11.26 -3.91 -8.87
C GLU A 72 10.90 -3.37 -7.50
N VAL A 73 10.20 -2.27 -7.50
CA VAL A 73 9.52 -1.77 -6.30
C VAL A 73 8.30 -2.65 -6.12
N LYS A 74 8.30 -3.50 -5.10
CA LYS A 74 7.07 -4.20 -4.70
C LYS A 74 6.03 -3.14 -4.39
N ALA A 75 4.92 -3.18 -5.09
CA ALA A 75 3.81 -2.30 -4.81
C ALA A 75 2.80 -3.05 -3.92
N ASN A 76 2.58 -2.52 -2.72
CA ASN A 76 1.44 -2.92 -1.92
C ASN A 76 0.16 -2.41 -2.57
N GLN A 77 -0.80 -3.28 -2.76
CA GLN A 77 -2.14 -2.90 -3.19
C GLN A 77 -2.87 -2.30 -1.99
N VAL A 78 -2.92 -0.97 -1.93
CA VAL A 78 -3.60 -0.24 -0.85
C VAL A 78 -5.04 0.00 -1.26
N PRO A 79 -6.04 -0.43 -0.46
CA PRO A 79 -7.44 -0.21 -0.78
C PRO A 79 -7.78 1.28 -0.74
N VAL A 80 -8.48 1.75 -1.75
CA VAL A 80 -9.16 3.05 -1.77
C VAL A 80 -10.58 2.82 -1.26
N VAL A 81 -10.89 3.43 -0.14
CA VAL A 81 -12.19 3.32 0.51
C VAL A 81 -13.08 4.47 0.04
N GLY A 82 -14.26 4.12 -0.42
CA GLY A 82 -15.28 5.07 -0.86
C GLY A 82 -16.26 5.45 0.26
N GLU A 83 -17.54 5.21 0.02
CA GLU A 83 -18.58 5.43 1.03
C GLU A 83 -18.51 4.34 2.09
N ILE A 84 -18.52 4.75 3.36
CA ILE A 84 -18.44 3.83 4.49
C ILE A 84 -19.86 3.63 5.02
N ALA A 85 -20.35 2.39 4.96
CA ALA A 85 -21.62 2.04 5.55
C ALA A 85 -21.52 2.04 7.08
N ALA A 86 -22.50 2.66 7.76
CA ALA A 86 -22.53 2.71 9.21
C ALA A 86 -22.54 1.30 9.83
N GLY A 87 -21.68 1.09 10.83
CA GLY A 87 -21.57 -0.18 11.55
C GLY A 87 -20.74 -1.25 10.85
N THR A 88 -20.15 -0.98 9.67
CA THR A 88 -19.24 -1.90 9.01
C THR A 88 -17.76 -1.51 9.25
N PRO A 89 -16.84 -2.48 9.35
CA PRO A 89 -15.41 -2.17 9.42
C PRO A 89 -14.96 -1.40 8.18
N ILE A 90 -14.13 -0.37 8.35
CA ILE A 90 -13.69 0.50 7.24
C ILE A 90 -13.07 -0.27 6.06
N LEU A 91 -12.40 -1.38 6.31
CA LEU A 91 -11.81 -2.25 5.28
C LEU A 91 -12.74 -3.42 4.90
N ALA A 92 -14.04 -3.31 5.14
CA ALA A 92 -14.99 -4.27 4.59
C ALA A 92 -14.99 -4.19 3.06
N VAL A 93 -15.18 -5.33 2.40
CA VAL A 93 -15.08 -5.43 0.93
C VAL A 93 -16.07 -4.48 0.24
N GLU A 94 -17.23 -4.30 0.82
CA GLU A 94 -18.29 -3.39 0.33
C GLU A 94 -17.89 -1.91 0.33
N ASN A 95 -16.92 -1.51 1.15
CA ASN A 95 -16.43 -0.13 1.24
C ASN A 95 -15.26 0.15 0.30
N ILE A 96 -14.68 -0.88 -0.34
CA ILE A 96 -13.51 -0.74 -1.19
C ILE A 96 -13.94 -0.48 -2.64
N GLU A 97 -13.61 0.69 -3.17
CA GLU A 97 -13.88 1.04 -4.56
C GLU A 97 -12.83 0.47 -5.52
N THR A 98 -11.58 0.52 -5.13
CA THR A 98 -10.45 0.08 -5.97
C THR A 98 -9.20 -0.15 -5.12
N TYR A 99 -8.11 -0.58 -5.76
CA TYR A 99 -6.80 -0.70 -5.15
C TYR A 99 -5.78 0.15 -5.89
N MET A 100 -4.89 0.81 -5.17
CA MET A 100 -3.82 1.62 -5.73
C MET A 100 -2.46 1.04 -5.33
N PRO A 101 -1.56 0.79 -6.30
CA PRO A 101 -0.23 0.30 -5.99
C PRO A 101 0.63 1.40 -5.35
N LEU A 102 1.13 1.16 -4.15
CA LEU A 102 2.11 2.02 -3.49
C LEU A 102 3.42 1.26 -3.27
N PRO A 103 4.57 1.96 -3.36
CA PRO A 103 5.87 1.34 -3.08
C PRO A 103 5.93 0.71 -1.69
N ASP A 104 6.47 -0.51 -1.60
CA ASP A 104 6.69 -1.20 -0.33
C ASP A 104 7.59 -0.37 0.59
N GLY A 105 7.20 -0.27 1.86
CA GLY A 105 7.99 0.41 2.90
C GLY A 105 8.00 1.94 2.82
N PHE A 106 7.34 2.55 1.84
CA PHE A 106 7.36 4.01 1.66
C PHE A 106 6.69 4.75 2.84
N PHE A 107 5.65 4.19 3.44
CA PHE A 107 4.90 4.78 4.55
C PHE A 107 5.11 4.07 5.89
N GLY A 108 6.25 3.40 6.07
CA GLY A 108 6.59 2.63 7.25
C GLY A 108 6.07 1.19 7.21
N ALA A 109 6.85 0.27 7.79
CA ALA A 109 6.53 -1.14 7.80
C ALA A 109 5.43 -1.45 8.82
N ASN A 110 4.54 -2.38 8.50
CA ASN A 110 3.72 -3.22 9.37
C ASN A 110 2.35 -2.73 9.86
N ALA A 111 1.87 -1.53 9.54
CA ALA A 111 0.47 -1.20 9.81
C ALA A 111 -0.37 -1.23 8.52
N PRO A 112 -1.61 -1.74 8.55
CA PRO A 112 -2.50 -1.68 7.41
C PRO A 112 -2.71 -0.24 6.95
N LEU A 113 -2.58 -0.02 5.64
CA LEU A 113 -2.85 1.26 5.00
C LEU A 113 -4.18 1.21 4.27
N PHE A 114 -4.85 2.33 4.19
CA PHE A 114 -5.96 2.56 3.28
C PHE A 114 -5.91 3.99 2.74
N MET A 115 -6.64 4.26 1.70
CA MET A 115 -6.73 5.57 1.08
C MET A 115 -8.15 6.09 1.10
N LEU A 116 -8.28 7.40 1.23
CA LEU A 116 -9.53 8.13 1.09
C LEU A 116 -9.37 9.20 0.02
N GLN A 117 -10.39 9.40 -0.81
CA GLN A 117 -10.43 10.57 -1.67
C GLN A 117 -10.98 11.76 -0.90
N VAL A 118 -10.24 12.87 -0.91
CA VAL A 118 -10.63 14.10 -0.23
C VAL A 118 -11.79 14.77 -0.96
N ARG A 119 -12.84 15.05 -0.22
CA ARG A 119 -13.99 15.84 -0.69
C ARG A 119 -14.08 17.13 0.13
N GLY A 120 -14.08 18.27 -0.56
CA GLY A 120 -14.13 19.58 0.09
C GLY A 120 -12.76 20.22 0.29
N ASN A 121 -12.75 21.31 1.07
CA ASN A 121 -11.62 22.22 1.23
C ASN A 121 -11.22 22.47 2.70
N SER A 122 -11.65 21.61 3.61
CA SER A 122 -11.40 21.81 5.05
C SER A 122 -9.94 21.71 5.47
N MET A 123 -9.05 21.17 4.60
CA MET A 123 -7.64 20.94 4.93
C MET A 123 -6.67 21.63 3.96
N VAL A 124 -7.13 22.67 3.26
CA VAL A 124 -6.32 23.39 2.25
C VAL A 124 -5.11 24.09 2.86
N GLY A 125 -5.20 24.58 4.10
CA GLY A 125 -4.07 25.16 4.85
C GLY A 125 -2.96 24.17 5.16
N ALA A 126 -3.26 22.87 5.19
CA ALA A 126 -2.29 21.78 5.26
C ALA A 126 -1.83 21.28 3.88
N GLY A 127 -2.21 21.96 2.79
CA GLY A 127 -1.86 21.58 1.42
C GLY A 127 -2.67 20.41 0.87
N ILE A 128 -3.75 20.00 1.54
CA ILE A 128 -4.63 18.88 1.13
C ILE A 128 -5.85 19.48 0.43
N ASN A 129 -6.02 19.19 -0.86
CA ASN A 129 -7.07 19.76 -1.69
C ASN A 129 -8.15 18.77 -2.06
N ASN A 130 -9.28 19.27 -2.51
CA ASN A 130 -10.35 18.46 -3.07
C ASN A 130 -9.83 17.59 -4.23
N GLY A 131 -10.16 16.30 -4.22
CA GLY A 131 -9.73 15.32 -5.24
C GLY A 131 -8.41 14.62 -4.91
N ASP A 132 -7.64 15.05 -3.91
CA ASP A 132 -6.45 14.34 -3.45
C ASP A 132 -6.80 12.96 -2.90
N TYR A 133 -5.83 12.04 -3.00
CA TYR A 133 -5.89 10.77 -2.27
C TYR A 133 -4.97 10.84 -1.06
N VAL A 134 -5.53 10.70 0.13
CA VAL A 134 -4.76 10.65 1.39
C VAL A 134 -4.50 9.21 1.78
N VAL A 135 -3.25 8.91 2.14
CA VAL A 135 -2.83 7.61 2.65
C VAL A 135 -2.93 7.64 4.16
N ILE A 136 -3.75 6.77 4.71
CA ILE A 136 -4.04 6.67 6.13
C ILE A 136 -3.44 5.38 6.67
N ARG A 137 -2.66 5.49 7.73
CA ARG A 137 -2.23 4.34 8.53
C ARG A 137 -3.32 4.01 9.54
N LYS A 138 -3.88 2.80 9.43
CA LYS A 138 -4.97 2.34 10.31
C LYS A 138 -4.48 2.24 11.75
N GLN A 139 -5.11 2.96 12.64
CA GLN A 139 -4.93 2.89 14.09
C GLN A 139 -6.11 3.56 14.80
N GLU A 140 -6.36 3.18 16.06
CA GLU A 140 -7.51 3.64 16.86
C GLU A 140 -7.17 4.85 17.75
N THR A 141 -5.95 5.37 17.65
CA THR A 141 -5.48 6.50 18.44
C THR A 141 -4.77 7.53 17.57
N ALA A 142 -4.81 8.79 17.97
CA ALA A 142 -4.02 9.87 17.40
C ALA A 142 -3.46 10.76 18.50
N GLU A 143 -2.29 11.34 18.28
CA GLU A 143 -1.70 12.33 19.17
C GLU A 143 -2.20 13.74 18.81
N ASN A 144 -2.13 14.64 19.80
CA ASN A 144 -2.51 16.03 19.57
C ASN A 144 -1.64 16.67 18.48
N GLY A 145 -2.30 17.25 17.49
CA GLY A 145 -1.66 17.87 16.35
C GLY A 145 -1.50 16.98 15.12
N GLU A 146 -1.75 15.68 15.22
CA GLU A 146 -1.76 14.79 14.04
C GLU A 146 -3.01 15.05 13.17
N ILE A 147 -2.87 14.86 11.86
CA ILE A 147 -4.01 14.88 10.95
C ILE A 147 -4.58 13.45 10.91
N ALA A 148 -5.82 13.32 11.34
CA ALA A 148 -6.50 12.03 11.49
C ALA A 148 -7.73 11.93 10.60
N ALA A 149 -8.00 10.74 10.09
CA ALA A 149 -9.29 10.34 9.56
C ALA A 149 -10.17 9.91 10.74
N VAL A 150 -11.27 10.61 10.94
CA VAL A 150 -12.15 10.45 12.09
C VAL A 150 -13.57 10.24 11.60
N MET A 151 -14.29 9.30 12.21
CA MET A 151 -15.72 9.10 11.98
C MET A 151 -16.52 9.80 13.07
N ILE A 152 -17.47 10.63 12.64
CA ILE A 152 -18.45 11.32 13.48
C ILE A 152 -19.80 11.16 12.80
N ASP A 153 -20.83 10.76 13.53
CA ASP A 153 -22.22 10.62 13.02
C ASP A 153 -22.32 9.82 11.71
N SER A 154 -21.49 8.78 11.59
CA SER A 154 -21.37 7.91 10.39
C SER A 154 -20.73 8.58 9.17
N GLU A 155 -20.17 9.76 9.31
CA GLU A 155 -19.40 10.43 8.26
C GLU A 155 -17.91 10.45 8.58
N VAL A 156 -17.08 10.20 7.57
CA VAL A 156 -15.62 10.27 7.70
C VAL A 156 -15.14 11.66 7.31
N THR A 157 -14.35 12.24 8.21
CA THR A 157 -13.72 13.55 7.98
C THR A 157 -12.22 13.51 8.26
N LEU A 158 -11.45 14.34 7.57
CA LEU A 158 -10.03 14.55 7.83
C LEU A 158 -9.85 15.88 8.53
N LYS A 159 -9.25 15.86 9.73
CA LYS A 159 -9.03 17.05 10.55
C LYS A 159 -7.72 16.93 11.34
N ARG A 160 -7.21 18.05 11.82
CA ARG A 160 -6.18 18.02 12.84
C ARG A 160 -6.81 17.71 14.19
N PHE A 161 -6.33 16.66 14.80
CA PHE A 161 -6.90 16.04 16.00
C PHE A 161 -6.30 16.66 17.26
N TYR A 162 -7.16 16.94 18.25
CA TYR A 162 -6.78 17.31 19.60
C TYR A 162 -7.73 16.65 20.60
N LYS A 163 -7.17 16.13 21.68
CA LYS A 163 -7.91 15.64 22.84
C LYS A 163 -7.73 16.60 23.98
N GLU A 164 -8.81 17.23 24.44
CA GLU A 164 -8.81 18.30 25.42
C GLU A 164 -9.95 18.07 26.45
N ASN A 165 -9.61 18.04 27.75
CA ASN A 165 -10.58 18.05 28.85
C ASN A 165 -11.79 17.11 28.70
N GLY A 166 -11.57 15.91 28.16
CA GLY A 166 -12.65 14.92 28.00
C GLY A 166 -13.47 15.02 26.72
N CYS A 167 -13.15 15.95 25.83
CA CYS A 167 -13.72 16.04 24.49
C CYS A 167 -12.64 15.96 23.40
N PHE A 168 -13.06 15.81 22.16
CA PHE A 168 -12.23 15.87 20.97
C PHE A 168 -12.49 17.18 20.24
N ARG A 169 -11.41 17.90 19.91
CA ARG A 169 -11.46 19.06 19.04
C ARG A 169 -10.83 18.68 17.70
N LEU A 170 -11.61 18.78 16.64
CA LEU A 170 -11.23 18.49 15.29
C LEU A 170 -11.10 19.79 14.51
N HIS A 171 -9.87 20.21 14.31
CA HIS A 171 -9.55 21.49 13.73
C HIS A 171 -9.39 21.39 12.20
N PRO A 172 -10.17 22.12 11.41
CA PRO A 172 -9.95 22.26 9.98
C PRO A 172 -8.71 23.16 9.74
N GLU A 173 -7.89 22.77 8.80
CA GLU A 173 -6.82 23.61 8.26
C GLU A 173 -7.38 24.55 7.17
N ASN A 174 -8.41 25.31 7.53
CA ASN A 174 -9.05 26.30 6.67
C ASN A 174 -9.59 27.44 7.55
N PRO A 175 -9.11 28.69 7.40
CA PRO A 175 -9.50 29.80 8.25
C PRO A 175 -10.99 30.17 8.15
N ASP A 176 -11.67 29.77 7.08
CA ASP A 176 -13.11 30.01 6.88
C ASP A 176 -14.00 28.99 7.60
N MET A 177 -13.41 28.00 8.29
CA MET A 177 -14.14 26.92 8.95
C MET A 177 -13.88 26.93 10.47
N GLN A 178 -14.88 26.49 11.23
CA GLN A 178 -14.79 26.39 12.70
C GLN A 178 -14.39 24.98 13.13
N ASP A 179 -13.85 24.90 14.35
CA ASP A 179 -13.55 23.62 15.01
C ASP A 179 -14.83 22.83 15.27
N ILE A 180 -14.75 21.51 15.13
CA ILE A 180 -15.79 20.60 15.56
C ILE A 180 -15.38 20.09 16.95
N ILE A 181 -16.24 20.34 17.93
CA ILE A 181 -16.08 19.83 19.31
C ILE A 181 -17.08 18.69 19.51
N THR A 182 -16.60 17.53 19.90
CA THR A 182 -17.46 16.36 20.14
C THR A 182 -16.97 15.55 21.34
N GLU A 183 -17.89 14.91 22.06
CA GLU A 183 -17.55 13.98 23.15
C GLU A 183 -17.24 12.56 22.64
N SER A 184 -17.64 12.24 21.40
CA SER A 184 -17.42 10.92 20.79
C SER A 184 -16.92 11.08 19.38
N ALA A 185 -15.84 10.35 19.05
CA ALA A 185 -15.28 10.27 17.72
C ALA A 185 -14.46 8.98 17.58
N ASP A 186 -14.65 8.26 16.48
CA ASP A 186 -13.88 7.06 16.20
C ASP A 186 -12.70 7.40 15.30
N ILE A 187 -11.48 7.23 15.82
CA ILE A 187 -10.27 7.42 15.03
C ILE A 187 -10.08 6.20 14.13
N LEU A 188 -10.07 6.42 12.82
CA LEU A 188 -9.86 5.38 11.80
C LEU A 188 -8.37 5.20 11.47
N GLY A 189 -7.58 6.26 11.65
CA GLY A 189 -6.14 6.27 11.43
C GLY A 189 -5.58 7.68 11.26
N ILE A 190 -4.27 7.76 11.05
CA ILE A 190 -3.54 9.01 10.86
C ILE A 190 -3.02 9.15 9.45
N LEU A 191 -2.93 10.39 8.97
CA LEU A 191 -2.35 10.73 7.68
C LEU A 191 -0.85 10.42 7.66
N VAL A 192 -0.40 9.64 6.68
CA VAL A 192 1.02 9.33 6.47
C VAL A 192 1.51 9.75 5.09
N GLY A 193 0.62 10.10 4.17
CA GLY A 193 0.99 10.56 2.84
C GLY A 193 -0.17 11.09 2.04
N LEU A 194 0.16 11.69 0.89
CA LEU A 194 -0.78 12.28 -0.03
C LEU A 194 -0.34 12.03 -1.47
N LEU A 195 -1.30 11.69 -2.33
CA LEU A 195 -1.12 11.59 -3.76
C LEU A 195 -2.05 12.57 -4.47
N ARG A 196 -1.50 13.37 -5.37
CA ARG A 196 -2.26 14.29 -6.21
C ARG A 196 -2.00 13.98 -7.66
N ARG A 197 -3.08 13.93 -8.42
CA ARG A 197 -3.04 13.79 -9.87
C ARG A 197 -3.34 15.14 -10.51
N TYR A 198 -2.50 15.57 -11.44
CA TYR A 198 -2.65 16.79 -12.22
C TYR A 198 -3.17 16.48 -13.61
#